data_d5636ceff393b1ddd183e8098e509bc5
#
_entry.id   d5636ceff393b1ddd183e8098e509bc5
#
_cell.length_a   1.000
_cell.length_b   1.000
_cell.length_c   1.000
_cell.angle_alpha   90.00
_cell.angle_beta   90.00
_cell.angle_gamma   90.00
#
_symmetry.space_group_name_H-M   'P 1'
#
loop_
_entity.id
_entity.type
_entity.pdbx_description
1 polymer ?
#
loop_
_entity_poly.entity_id
_entity_poly.type
_entity_poly.pdbx_seq_one_letter_code
_entity_poly.pdbx_strand_id
1 'polypeptide(L)'
;MGDLLAEDFSIVAKDTLYRCLDYLLEYKVELFGFLHQRWAALFGAKFDVLLYDLTSTYFESDPPFPEGDKRRFGYSRDKRSDCVQVVIALIITPEGLPLTYEVLSGNTADKTTLRDFLKKIESQYGKADRIWLMDRGVPTEEVLEEMRTSDPPIHYLVGTPKGRLTKLEAELLPLEWQRAKDGVDVKLLPREGELYVLARSNDRVAKERAMRRRQLKKLWARLKELQQMAPARDTLLLKLGAAKSQYPSGWRLVKIEVSQHGELSFYLRKDKLREIRQREGRYLLRSNLGSENPAQLWQLYVLLTQIEEAFKNLKGDLAVRPIFHQLQKRIEAHILIAFLAFCLHATLRHKLRLRAPGLTPRSVLEQLSAIQMLDVHFPTTDGRWLIFSRYTSPNKVQKLLIGQLGLELPAQSPPRITSRRSLEPLSSQTRL
;
A
#
# COMPACT_ATOMS: atom_id res chain seq x y z
N MET A 1 19.24 19.29 11.09
CA MET A 1 18.63 19.94 9.90
C MET A 1 19.20 21.34 9.69
N GLY A 2 19.27 22.19 10.71
CA GLY A 2 19.84 23.55 10.62
C GLY A 2 21.25 23.56 10.05
N ASP A 3 22.15 22.70 10.57
CA ASP A 3 23.53 22.61 10.08
C ASP A 3 23.65 22.15 8.62
N LEU A 4 22.72 21.33 8.13
CA LEU A 4 22.71 20.89 6.73
C LEU A 4 22.22 21.97 5.77
N LEU A 5 21.37 22.87 6.25
CA LEU A 5 20.77 23.93 5.46
C LEU A 5 21.41 25.30 5.75
N ALA A 6 22.37 25.36 6.66
CA ALA A 6 22.99 26.59 7.19
C ALA A 6 21.96 27.62 7.72
N GLU A 7 20.85 27.11 8.31
CA GLU A 7 19.74 27.91 8.83
C GLU A 7 19.53 27.65 10.32
N ASP A 8 19.17 28.69 11.06
CA ASP A 8 18.80 28.58 12.47
C ASP A 8 17.29 28.38 12.65
N PHE A 9 16.89 27.13 12.90
CA PHE A 9 15.49 26.79 13.19
C PHE A 9 15.10 26.89 14.66
N SER A 10 16.01 27.25 15.56
CA SER A 10 15.72 27.36 17.00
C SER A 10 14.70 28.46 17.33
N ILE A 11 14.61 29.47 16.49
CA ILE A 11 13.69 30.60 16.62
C ILE A 11 12.34 30.39 15.94
N VAL A 12 12.16 29.26 15.22
CA VAL A 12 10.94 29.01 14.46
C VAL A 12 9.82 28.54 15.38
N ALA A 13 8.76 29.31 15.51
CA ALA A 13 7.59 28.94 16.27
C ALA A 13 6.88 27.72 15.67
N LYS A 14 6.35 26.83 16.52
CA LYS A 14 5.62 25.63 16.13
C LYS A 14 4.50 25.91 15.10
N ASP A 15 3.76 27.00 15.27
CA ASP A 15 2.69 27.40 14.37
C ASP A 15 3.19 27.78 12.98
N THR A 16 4.40 28.32 12.87
CA THR A 16 5.03 28.63 11.58
C THR A 16 5.28 27.36 10.79
N LEU A 17 5.74 26.27 11.42
CA LEU A 17 5.91 24.97 10.77
C LEU A 17 4.57 24.44 10.25
N TYR A 18 3.49 24.56 11.04
CA TYR A 18 2.17 24.14 10.58
C TYR A 18 1.65 24.98 9.41
N ARG A 19 1.90 26.33 9.40
CA ARG A 19 1.54 27.17 8.25
C ARG A 19 2.32 26.80 7.00
N CYS A 20 3.59 26.40 7.12
CA CYS A 20 4.35 25.87 5.98
C CYS A 20 3.69 24.64 5.37
N LEU A 21 3.16 23.73 6.21
CA LEU A 21 2.42 22.55 5.72
C LEU A 21 1.13 22.94 4.98
N ASP A 22 0.37 23.92 5.53
CA ASP A 22 -0.86 24.42 4.90
C ASP A 22 -0.55 25.08 3.55
N TYR A 23 0.53 25.84 3.48
CA TYR A 23 0.99 26.50 2.26
C TYR A 23 1.44 25.47 1.20
N LEU A 24 2.20 24.47 1.60
CA LEU A 24 2.65 23.41 0.69
C LEU A 24 1.47 22.67 0.06
N LEU A 25 0.37 22.51 0.79
CA LEU A 25 -0.83 21.84 0.28
C LEU A 25 -1.47 22.61 -0.89
N GLU A 26 -1.36 23.92 -0.92
CA GLU A 26 -1.90 24.78 -1.99
C GLU A 26 -1.19 24.54 -3.34
N TYR A 27 0.10 24.16 -3.28
CA TYR A 27 0.93 23.86 -4.46
C TYR A 27 0.99 22.36 -4.80
N LYS A 28 0.04 21.57 -4.29
CA LYS A 28 0.01 20.11 -4.47
C LYS A 28 0.05 19.71 -5.95
N VAL A 29 -0.71 20.38 -6.80
CA VAL A 29 -0.85 20.03 -8.23
C VAL A 29 0.42 20.35 -8.99
N GLU A 30 0.98 21.54 -8.77
CA GLU A 30 2.23 21.98 -9.40
C GLU A 30 3.40 21.08 -9.00
N LEU A 31 3.45 20.71 -7.73
CA LEU A 31 4.48 19.81 -7.23
C LEU A 31 4.39 18.42 -7.86
N PHE A 32 3.19 17.90 -8.09
CA PHE A 32 3.02 16.62 -8.78
C PHE A 32 3.42 16.73 -10.25
N GLY A 33 3.08 17.83 -10.92
CA GLY A 33 3.53 18.12 -12.29
C GLY A 33 5.06 18.15 -12.39
N PHE A 34 5.73 18.82 -11.45
CA PHE A 34 7.18 18.85 -11.37
C PHE A 34 7.79 17.45 -11.17
N LEU A 35 7.26 16.65 -10.22
CA LEU A 35 7.75 15.30 -9.96
C LEU A 35 7.58 14.39 -11.19
N HIS A 36 6.44 14.48 -11.86
CA HIS A 36 6.17 13.75 -13.09
C HIS A 36 7.22 14.05 -14.17
N GLN A 37 7.47 15.34 -14.45
CA GLN A 37 8.49 15.77 -15.42
C GLN A 37 9.89 15.29 -15.00
N ARG A 38 10.19 15.38 -13.70
CA ARG A 38 11.48 14.96 -13.17
C ARG A 38 11.73 13.46 -13.31
N TRP A 39 10.74 12.61 -13.08
CA TRP A 39 10.86 11.17 -13.27
C TRP A 39 10.93 10.78 -14.74
N ALA A 40 10.21 11.48 -15.61
CA ALA A 40 10.37 11.30 -17.06
C ALA A 40 11.81 11.60 -17.50
N ALA A 41 12.39 12.70 -17.02
CA ALA A 41 13.76 13.10 -17.34
C ALA A 41 14.83 12.17 -16.72
N LEU A 42 14.66 11.74 -15.46
CA LEU A 42 15.65 10.94 -14.74
C LEU A 42 15.65 9.46 -15.13
N PHE A 43 14.48 8.91 -15.43
CA PHE A 43 14.28 7.47 -15.55
C PHE A 43 13.64 7.06 -16.87
N GLY A 44 13.28 8.01 -17.74
CA GLY A 44 12.47 7.73 -18.93
C GLY A 44 11.10 7.17 -18.57
N ALA A 45 10.56 7.54 -17.37
CA ALA A 45 9.30 7.01 -16.89
C ALA A 45 8.17 7.31 -17.87
N LYS A 46 7.43 6.26 -18.26
CA LYS A 46 6.23 6.35 -19.09
C LYS A 46 5.01 6.26 -18.20
N PHE A 47 3.96 6.98 -18.59
CA PHE A 47 2.70 7.03 -17.85
C PHE A 47 1.55 6.45 -18.67
N ASP A 48 1.87 5.48 -19.52
CA ASP A 48 0.93 4.79 -20.40
C ASP A 48 0.15 3.70 -19.65
N VAL A 49 0.69 3.20 -18.55
CA VAL A 49 0.05 2.21 -17.68
C VAL A 49 -0.09 2.80 -16.29
N LEU A 50 -1.29 2.80 -15.76
CA LEU A 50 -1.62 3.37 -14.46
C LEU A 50 -2.28 2.33 -13.56
N LEU A 51 -1.79 2.20 -12.33
CA LEU A 51 -2.35 1.33 -11.31
C LEU A 51 -3.17 2.18 -10.36
N TYR A 52 -4.43 1.84 -10.18
CA TYR A 52 -5.36 2.54 -9.31
C TYR A 52 -5.93 1.62 -8.25
N ASP A 53 -5.86 2.07 -7.00
CA ASP A 53 -6.51 1.39 -5.88
C ASP A 53 -6.74 2.36 -4.71
N LEU A 54 -7.53 1.93 -3.72
CA LEU A 54 -7.91 2.70 -2.55
C LEU A 54 -7.43 2.03 -1.27
N THR A 55 -7.09 2.87 -0.31
CA THR A 55 -6.83 2.44 1.06
C THR A 55 -7.52 3.37 2.04
N SER A 56 -7.45 3.09 3.35
CA SER A 56 -7.96 3.98 4.38
C SER A 56 -6.92 4.19 5.48
N THR A 57 -7.01 5.32 6.16
CA THR A 57 -6.32 5.55 7.44
C THR A 57 -7.33 5.98 8.49
N TYR A 58 -7.23 5.41 9.69
CA TYR A 58 -8.17 5.66 10.76
C TYR A 58 -7.66 6.73 11.73
N PHE A 59 -8.59 7.29 12.51
CA PHE A 59 -8.35 8.27 13.56
C PHE A 59 -8.98 7.78 14.87
N GLU A 60 -8.25 7.92 15.94
CA GLU A 60 -8.75 7.66 17.30
C GLU A 60 -9.36 8.96 17.85
N SER A 61 -10.44 9.41 17.22
CA SER A 61 -11.20 10.62 17.56
C SER A 61 -12.67 10.41 17.28
N ASP A 62 -13.53 10.99 18.11
CA ASP A 62 -14.96 10.83 18.05
C ASP A 62 -15.67 12.03 17.42
N PRO A 63 -16.81 11.83 16.69
CA PRO A 63 -17.67 12.92 16.26
C PRO A 63 -18.31 13.64 17.48
N PRO A 64 -18.82 14.90 17.32
CA PRO A 64 -19.04 15.57 16.04
C PRO A 64 -17.78 16.26 15.46
N PHE A 65 -17.72 16.30 14.12
CA PHE A 65 -16.67 17.01 13.40
C PHE A 65 -17.21 18.24 12.70
N PRO A 66 -16.34 19.26 12.40
CA PRO A 66 -16.76 20.43 11.64
C PRO A 66 -17.35 20.06 10.25
N GLU A 67 -18.12 20.99 9.71
CA GLU A 67 -18.62 20.86 8.33
C GLU A 67 -17.46 20.76 7.34
N GLY A 68 -17.60 19.92 6.32
CA GLY A 68 -16.55 19.65 5.33
C GLY A 68 -15.46 18.66 5.78
N ASP A 69 -15.46 18.21 7.05
CA ASP A 69 -14.54 17.16 7.51
C ASP A 69 -14.82 15.84 6.79
N LYS A 70 -13.75 15.18 6.36
CA LYS A 70 -13.83 13.92 5.61
C LYS A 70 -13.80 12.67 6.48
N ARG A 71 -13.56 12.80 7.80
CA ARG A 71 -13.59 11.67 8.74
C ARG A 71 -14.99 11.13 8.87
N ARG A 72 -15.20 9.88 8.55
CA ARG A 72 -16.49 9.15 8.66
C ARG A 72 -16.24 7.70 9.04
N PHE A 73 -17.20 7.08 9.70
CA PHE A 73 -17.24 5.64 9.81
C PHE A 73 -17.47 5.01 8.43
N GLY A 74 -16.77 3.91 8.15
CA GLY A 74 -16.84 3.25 6.86
C GLY A 74 -16.21 1.86 6.87
N TYR A 75 -16.08 1.24 5.72
CA TYR A 75 -15.41 -0.06 5.60
C TYR A 75 -13.91 0.08 5.90
N SER A 76 -13.50 -0.39 7.08
CA SER A 76 -12.12 -0.31 7.52
C SER A 76 -11.26 -1.44 6.95
N ARG A 77 -10.30 -1.10 6.07
CA ARG A 77 -9.29 -2.03 5.57
C ARG A 77 -8.27 -2.42 6.65
N ASP A 78 -8.18 -1.64 7.72
CA ASP A 78 -7.30 -1.85 8.87
C ASP A 78 -7.97 -2.63 10.01
N LYS A 79 -9.24 -3.07 9.81
CA LYS A 79 -10.07 -3.78 10.81
C LYS A 79 -10.35 -2.96 12.08
N ARG A 80 -10.34 -1.64 11.96
CA ARG A 80 -10.70 -0.67 13.00
C ARG A 80 -12.06 -0.06 12.65
N SER A 81 -13.11 -0.88 12.69
CA SER A 81 -14.49 -0.44 12.46
C SER A 81 -15.04 0.43 13.60
N ASP A 82 -14.34 0.42 14.73
CA ASP A 82 -14.55 1.27 15.89
C ASP A 82 -14.10 2.72 15.70
N CYS A 83 -13.27 3.00 14.69
CA CYS A 83 -12.71 4.31 14.43
C CYS A 83 -13.27 4.94 13.15
N VAL A 84 -13.33 6.28 13.13
CA VAL A 84 -13.54 7.05 11.90
C VAL A 84 -12.29 6.98 11.04
N GLN A 85 -12.45 7.18 9.75
CA GLN A 85 -11.37 7.08 8.77
C GLN A 85 -11.52 8.11 7.64
N VAL A 86 -10.47 8.30 6.87
CA VAL A 86 -10.51 8.85 5.50
C VAL A 86 -10.06 7.77 4.52
N VAL A 87 -10.56 7.85 3.29
CA VAL A 87 -10.12 6.98 2.20
C VAL A 87 -9.06 7.72 1.39
N ILE A 88 -7.99 7.02 1.03
CA ILE A 88 -6.91 7.53 0.19
C ILE A 88 -6.93 6.72 -1.12
N ALA A 89 -7.20 7.40 -2.21
CA ALA A 89 -7.08 6.86 -3.55
C ALA A 89 -5.68 7.19 -4.10
N LEU A 90 -5.01 6.24 -4.71
CA LEU A 90 -3.62 6.35 -5.17
C LEU A 90 -3.51 5.88 -6.62
N ILE A 91 -2.75 6.62 -7.41
CA ILE A 91 -2.33 6.22 -8.76
C ILE A 91 -0.80 6.15 -8.79
N ILE A 92 -0.29 5.01 -9.26
CA ILE A 92 1.15 4.79 -9.46
C ILE A 92 1.42 4.22 -10.85
N THR A 93 2.67 4.32 -11.28
CA THR A 93 3.16 3.64 -12.49
C THR A 93 3.55 2.18 -12.21
N PRO A 94 3.82 1.35 -13.24
CA PRO A 94 4.34 0.00 -13.08
C PRO A 94 5.64 -0.07 -12.27
N GLU A 95 6.48 0.94 -12.34
CA GLU A 95 7.72 1.05 -11.59
C GLU A 95 7.49 1.41 -10.12
N GLY A 96 6.25 1.77 -9.77
CA GLY A 96 5.83 2.19 -8.44
C GLY A 96 6.08 3.67 -8.16
N LEU A 97 6.24 4.51 -9.20
CA LEU A 97 6.33 5.96 -9.07
C LEU A 97 4.91 6.54 -8.86
N PRO A 98 4.67 7.28 -7.79
CA PRO A 98 3.33 7.79 -7.50
C PRO A 98 3.00 9.00 -8.38
N LEU A 99 1.91 8.91 -9.16
CA LEU A 99 1.47 9.99 -10.02
C LEU A 99 0.65 11.03 -9.26
N THR A 100 -0.34 10.58 -8.53
CA THR A 100 -1.21 11.44 -7.72
C THR A 100 -1.96 10.63 -6.66
N TYR A 101 -2.53 11.35 -5.67
CA TYR A 101 -3.46 10.77 -4.70
C TYR A 101 -4.61 11.74 -4.40
N GLU A 102 -5.70 11.21 -3.83
CA GLU A 102 -6.81 12.00 -3.29
C GLU A 102 -7.22 11.51 -1.91
N VAL A 103 -7.63 12.45 -1.08
CA VAL A 103 -8.24 12.17 0.22
C VAL A 103 -9.75 12.30 0.07
N LEU A 104 -10.46 11.21 0.28
CA LEU A 104 -11.90 11.10 0.13
C LEU A 104 -12.56 10.88 1.51
N SER A 105 -13.86 11.12 1.57
CA SER A 105 -14.63 10.87 2.78
C SER A 105 -14.52 9.39 3.21
N GLY A 106 -14.45 9.14 4.53
CA GLY A 106 -14.21 7.82 5.09
C GLY A 106 -15.28 6.77 4.78
N ASN A 107 -16.48 7.19 4.38
CA ASN A 107 -17.57 6.35 3.93
C ASN A 107 -17.64 6.19 2.40
N THR A 108 -16.66 6.71 1.66
CA THR A 108 -16.62 6.58 0.20
C THR A 108 -16.51 5.12 -0.20
N ALA A 109 -17.40 4.69 -1.11
CA ALA A 109 -17.34 3.36 -1.69
C ALA A 109 -16.39 3.33 -2.88
N ASP A 110 -15.58 2.26 -3.00
CA ASP A 110 -14.56 2.11 -4.04
C ASP A 110 -15.13 2.34 -5.46
N LYS A 111 -16.32 1.81 -5.69
CA LYS A 111 -17.02 1.85 -6.99
C LYS A 111 -17.45 3.24 -7.46
N THR A 112 -17.45 4.26 -6.61
CA THR A 112 -17.92 5.61 -6.95
C THR A 112 -16.80 6.56 -7.35
N THR A 113 -15.55 6.17 -7.18
CA THR A 113 -14.39 7.07 -7.26
C THR A 113 -13.71 7.12 -8.62
N LEU A 114 -13.79 6.03 -9.38
CA LEU A 114 -13.01 5.87 -10.62
C LEU A 114 -13.33 6.92 -11.68
N ARG A 115 -14.62 7.23 -11.89
CA ARG A 115 -15.05 8.19 -12.93
C ARG A 115 -14.43 9.58 -12.70
N ASP A 116 -14.42 10.06 -11.47
CA ASP A 116 -13.87 11.38 -11.15
C ASP A 116 -12.34 11.38 -11.29
N PHE A 117 -11.70 10.26 -10.97
CA PHE A 117 -10.26 10.11 -11.18
C PHE A 117 -9.88 10.07 -12.66
N LEU A 118 -10.61 9.38 -13.50
CA LEU A 118 -10.39 9.38 -14.96
C LEU A 118 -10.40 10.81 -15.50
N LYS A 119 -11.47 11.57 -15.19
CA LYS A 119 -11.61 12.97 -15.60
C LYS A 119 -10.46 13.84 -15.09
N LYS A 120 -10.06 13.62 -13.84
CA LYS A 120 -8.97 14.38 -13.22
C LYS A 120 -7.63 14.12 -13.92
N ILE A 121 -7.30 12.86 -14.18
CA ILE A 121 -6.05 12.50 -14.88
C ILE A 121 -6.05 13.07 -16.30
N GLU A 122 -7.17 13.02 -17.01
CA GLU A 122 -7.28 13.63 -18.33
C GLU A 122 -7.12 15.16 -18.29
N SER A 123 -7.69 15.82 -17.28
CA SER A 123 -7.56 17.28 -17.14
C SER A 123 -6.14 17.74 -16.78
N GLN A 124 -5.43 16.96 -15.96
CA GLN A 124 -4.10 17.30 -15.48
C GLN A 124 -2.97 16.90 -16.44
N TYR A 125 -3.10 15.76 -17.11
CA TYR A 125 -2.03 15.15 -17.91
C TYR A 125 -2.43 14.93 -19.38
N GLY A 126 -3.57 15.47 -19.81
CA GLY A 126 -4.09 15.32 -21.16
C GLY A 126 -4.68 13.92 -21.45
N LYS A 127 -5.40 13.82 -22.55
CA LYS A 127 -5.85 12.55 -23.11
C LYS A 127 -4.65 11.80 -23.66
N ALA A 128 -4.50 10.53 -23.29
CA ALA A 128 -3.48 9.64 -23.81
C ALA A 128 -4.03 8.20 -23.83
N ASP A 129 -3.46 7.37 -24.68
CA ASP A 129 -3.76 5.93 -24.73
C ASP A 129 -3.16 5.26 -23.46
N ARG A 130 -3.96 5.19 -22.42
CA ARG A 130 -3.56 4.65 -21.11
C ARG A 130 -4.29 3.37 -20.79
N ILE A 131 -3.54 2.44 -20.17
CA ILE A 131 -4.08 1.20 -19.65
C ILE A 131 -4.26 1.34 -18.13
N TRP A 132 -5.48 1.16 -17.65
CA TRP A 132 -5.81 1.21 -16.24
C TRP A 132 -5.85 -0.18 -15.62
N LEU A 133 -4.97 -0.42 -14.66
CA LEU A 133 -4.92 -1.65 -13.90
C LEU A 133 -5.62 -1.44 -12.56
N MET A 134 -6.62 -2.26 -12.26
CA MET A 134 -7.47 -2.09 -11.08
C MET A 134 -7.78 -3.43 -10.42
N ASP A 135 -7.92 -3.45 -9.09
CA ASP A 135 -8.41 -4.63 -8.41
C ASP A 135 -9.94 -4.77 -8.55
N ARG A 136 -10.41 -5.96 -8.26
CA ARG A 136 -11.84 -6.27 -8.25
C ARG A 136 -12.59 -5.37 -7.27
N GLY A 137 -13.75 -4.87 -7.68
CA GLY A 137 -14.62 -4.07 -6.83
C GLY A 137 -14.40 -2.56 -6.94
N VAL A 138 -13.34 -2.11 -7.61
CA VAL A 138 -13.14 -0.70 -7.94
C VAL A 138 -14.10 -0.25 -9.04
N PRO A 139 -14.10 -0.83 -10.28
CA PRO A 139 -15.01 -0.39 -11.32
C PRO A 139 -16.39 -1.01 -11.20
N THR A 140 -17.44 -0.25 -11.58
CA THR A 140 -18.78 -0.78 -11.86
C THR A 140 -18.89 -1.18 -13.32
N GLU A 141 -19.94 -1.94 -13.66
CA GLU A 141 -20.21 -2.31 -15.05
C GLU A 141 -20.45 -1.07 -15.92
N GLU A 142 -21.17 -0.07 -15.38
CA GLU A 142 -21.44 1.18 -16.09
C GLU A 142 -20.14 1.94 -16.41
N VAL A 143 -19.22 2.04 -15.45
CA VAL A 143 -17.93 2.73 -15.67
C VAL A 143 -17.07 1.98 -16.70
N LEU A 144 -17.05 0.63 -16.65
CA LEU A 144 -16.33 -0.15 -17.66
C LEU A 144 -16.94 0.00 -19.05
N GLU A 145 -18.28 0.12 -19.16
CA GLU A 145 -18.95 0.40 -20.41
C GLU A 145 -18.59 1.80 -20.95
N GLU A 146 -18.63 2.82 -20.09
CA GLU A 146 -18.19 4.18 -20.43
C GLU A 146 -16.74 4.19 -20.92
N MET A 147 -15.84 3.44 -20.28
CA MET A 147 -14.44 3.32 -20.70
C MET A 147 -14.32 2.68 -22.11
N ARG A 148 -15.13 1.64 -22.40
CA ARG A 148 -15.12 0.99 -23.71
C ARG A 148 -15.67 1.86 -24.82
N THR A 149 -16.70 2.64 -24.53
CA THR A 149 -17.45 3.46 -25.49
C THR A 149 -16.93 4.89 -25.61
N SER A 150 -15.96 5.29 -24.79
CA SER A 150 -15.32 6.61 -24.89
C SER A 150 -14.54 6.75 -26.21
N ASP A 151 -14.32 8.00 -26.64
CA ASP A 151 -13.55 8.31 -27.84
C ASP A 151 -12.32 9.17 -27.46
N PRO A 152 -11.08 8.65 -27.56
CA PRO A 152 -10.73 7.24 -27.80
C PRO A 152 -11.13 6.32 -26.63
N PRO A 153 -11.26 5.00 -26.87
CA PRO A 153 -11.54 4.05 -25.81
C PRO A 153 -10.47 4.05 -24.72
N ILE A 154 -10.90 3.99 -23.47
CA ILE A 154 -9.98 3.89 -22.31
C ILE A 154 -9.71 2.42 -22.03
N HIS A 155 -8.45 2.00 -22.11
CA HIS A 155 -8.06 0.63 -21.89
C HIS A 155 -7.96 0.26 -20.43
N TYR A 156 -8.33 -0.99 -20.11
CA TYR A 156 -8.25 -1.50 -18.73
C TYR A 156 -7.92 -2.98 -18.65
N LEU A 157 -7.39 -3.38 -17.52
CA LEU A 157 -7.30 -4.76 -17.04
C LEU A 157 -7.73 -4.80 -15.56
N VAL A 158 -8.78 -5.56 -15.27
CA VAL A 158 -9.39 -5.58 -13.93
C VAL A 158 -9.58 -7.01 -13.42
N GLY A 159 -9.44 -7.18 -12.10
CA GLY A 159 -9.84 -8.41 -11.43
C GLY A 159 -11.36 -8.55 -11.43
N THR A 160 -11.87 -9.79 -11.54
CA THR A 160 -13.31 -10.05 -11.48
C THR A 160 -13.71 -10.77 -10.20
N PRO A 161 -14.94 -10.54 -9.68
CA PRO A 161 -15.46 -11.27 -8.54
C PRO A 161 -15.57 -12.78 -8.82
N LYS A 162 -15.34 -13.60 -7.81
CA LYS A 162 -15.38 -15.07 -7.93
C LYS A 162 -16.72 -15.63 -8.48
N GLY A 163 -17.83 -14.95 -8.21
CA GLY A 163 -19.14 -15.35 -8.72
C GLY A 163 -19.26 -15.29 -10.26
N ARG A 164 -18.49 -14.41 -10.91
CA ARG A 164 -18.47 -14.32 -12.37
C ARG A 164 -17.74 -15.50 -13.01
N LEU A 165 -16.69 -16.01 -12.35
CA LEU A 165 -16.01 -17.23 -12.81
C LEU A 165 -16.96 -18.42 -12.89
N THR A 166 -17.85 -18.59 -11.91
CA THR A 166 -18.84 -19.66 -11.93
C THR A 166 -19.81 -19.56 -13.11
N LYS A 167 -20.18 -18.34 -13.50
CA LYS A 167 -21.07 -18.11 -14.66
C LYS A 167 -20.40 -18.41 -16.00
N LEU A 168 -19.09 -18.21 -16.10
CA LEU A 168 -18.30 -18.44 -17.31
C LEU A 168 -17.61 -19.81 -17.33
N GLU A 169 -17.79 -20.64 -16.30
CA GLU A 169 -17.08 -21.92 -16.15
C GLU A 169 -17.37 -22.87 -17.32
N ALA A 170 -18.61 -22.94 -17.80
CA ALA A 170 -18.99 -23.77 -18.94
C ALA A 170 -18.28 -23.37 -20.23
N GLU A 171 -18.10 -22.09 -20.48
CA GLU A 171 -17.41 -21.57 -21.67
C GLU A 171 -15.89 -21.68 -21.55
N LEU A 172 -15.34 -21.58 -20.32
CA LEU A 172 -13.91 -21.66 -20.06
C LEU A 172 -13.38 -23.11 -20.02
N LEU A 173 -14.23 -24.09 -19.66
CA LEU A 173 -13.79 -25.49 -19.53
C LEU A 173 -13.21 -26.06 -20.82
N PRO A 174 -13.84 -25.92 -22.01
CA PRO A 174 -13.35 -26.53 -23.26
C PRO A 174 -12.09 -25.87 -23.82
N LEU A 175 -11.76 -24.62 -23.38
CA LEU A 175 -10.61 -23.90 -23.90
C LEU A 175 -9.30 -24.56 -23.42
N GLU A 176 -8.27 -24.48 -24.26
CA GLU A 176 -6.93 -24.98 -23.91
C GLU A 176 -6.19 -24.01 -23.00
N TRP A 177 -5.31 -24.57 -22.15
CA TRP A 177 -4.40 -23.80 -21.32
C TRP A 177 -3.19 -23.37 -22.15
N GLN A 178 -2.91 -22.07 -22.16
CA GLN A 178 -1.73 -21.50 -22.76
C GLN A 178 -0.72 -21.11 -21.67
N ARG A 179 0.56 -21.37 -21.90
CA ARG A 179 1.61 -21.00 -20.96
C ARG A 179 1.88 -19.50 -21.04
N ALA A 180 1.62 -18.76 -19.96
CA ALA A 180 1.93 -17.34 -19.87
C ALA A 180 3.39 -17.11 -19.41
N LYS A 181 3.83 -17.89 -18.42
CA LYS A 181 5.22 -17.99 -17.96
C LYS A 181 5.41 -19.28 -17.17
N ASP A 182 6.61 -19.53 -16.66
CA ASP A 182 6.85 -20.70 -15.82
C ASP A 182 5.95 -20.67 -14.56
N GLY A 183 5.23 -21.78 -14.34
CA GLY A 183 4.27 -21.91 -13.23
C GLY A 183 2.95 -21.14 -13.38
N VAL A 184 2.68 -20.51 -14.54
CA VAL A 184 1.43 -19.80 -14.80
C VAL A 184 0.84 -20.16 -16.15
N ASP A 185 -0.37 -20.67 -16.15
CA ASP A 185 -1.15 -20.97 -17.33
C ASP A 185 -2.40 -20.10 -17.37
N VAL A 186 -2.87 -19.74 -18.58
CA VAL A 186 -4.07 -18.94 -18.80
C VAL A 186 -4.97 -19.56 -19.85
N LYS A 187 -6.26 -19.24 -19.80
CA LYS A 187 -7.23 -19.45 -20.85
C LYS A 187 -7.80 -18.09 -21.27
N LEU A 188 -7.95 -17.86 -22.54
CA LEU A 188 -8.48 -16.63 -23.10
C LEU A 188 -9.89 -16.87 -23.64
N LEU A 189 -10.86 -16.05 -23.22
CA LEU A 189 -12.25 -16.12 -23.67
C LEU A 189 -12.69 -14.73 -24.16
N PRO A 190 -12.66 -14.46 -25.47
CA PRO A 190 -13.27 -13.27 -26.04
C PRO A 190 -14.79 -13.30 -25.88
N ARG A 191 -15.37 -12.22 -25.36
CA ARG A 191 -16.82 -12.12 -25.17
C ARG A 191 -17.27 -10.65 -25.07
N GLU A 192 -18.27 -10.27 -25.85
CA GLU A 192 -18.95 -8.96 -25.75
C GLU A 192 -17.98 -7.76 -25.80
N GLY A 193 -16.98 -7.81 -26.69
CA GLY A 193 -15.99 -6.72 -26.83
C GLY A 193 -14.93 -6.68 -25.71
N GLU A 194 -14.88 -7.70 -24.86
CA GLU A 194 -13.87 -7.87 -23.82
C GLU A 194 -13.16 -9.22 -23.95
N LEU A 195 -11.99 -9.30 -23.34
CA LEU A 195 -11.22 -10.52 -23.19
C LEU A 195 -11.22 -10.95 -21.73
N TYR A 196 -11.79 -12.10 -21.42
CA TYR A 196 -11.71 -12.73 -20.12
C TYR A 196 -10.48 -13.64 -20.05
N VAL A 197 -9.66 -13.44 -19.03
CA VAL A 197 -8.41 -14.20 -18.84
C VAL A 197 -8.53 -15.02 -17.55
N LEU A 198 -8.72 -16.33 -17.69
CA LEU A 198 -8.66 -17.25 -16.54
C LEU A 198 -7.21 -17.65 -16.32
N ALA A 199 -6.59 -17.15 -15.28
CA ALA A 199 -5.22 -17.51 -14.91
C ALA A 199 -5.19 -18.55 -13.80
N ARG A 200 -4.18 -19.44 -13.83
CA ARG A 200 -3.84 -20.41 -12.79
C ARG A 200 -2.36 -20.29 -12.46
N SER A 201 -2.04 -20.03 -11.19
CA SER A 201 -0.67 -19.89 -10.69
C SER A 201 -0.33 -20.99 -9.69
N ASN A 202 0.79 -21.68 -9.88
CA ASN A 202 1.29 -22.72 -8.99
C ASN A 202 1.61 -22.18 -7.59
N ASP A 203 2.23 -21.00 -7.49
CA ASP A 203 2.54 -20.35 -6.21
C ASP A 203 1.26 -20.04 -5.42
N ARG A 204 0.23 -19.57 -6.12
CA ARG A 204 -1.06 -19.31 -5.49
C ARG A 204 -1.75 -20.61 -5.05
N VAL A 205 -1.68 -21.66 -5.82
CA VAL A 205 -2.14 -23.00 -5.40
C VAL A 205 -1.44 -23.43 -4.11
N ALA A 206 -0.11 -23.32 -4.05
CA ALA A 206 0.67 -23.68 -2.86
C ALA A 206 0.26 -22.82 -1.64
N LYS A 207 0.13 -21.51 -1.82
CA LYS A 207 -0.31 -20.56 -0.78
C LYS A 207 -1.72 -20.89 -0.28
N GLU A 208 -2.69 -21.06 -1.17
CA GLU A 208 -4.08 -21.39 -0.81
C GLU A 208 -4.18 -22.73 -0.07
N ARG A 209 -3.42 -23.75 -0.50
CA ARG A 209 -3.31 -25.05 0.18
C ARG A 209 -2.72 -24.92 1.58
N ALA A 210 -1.63 -24.16 1.74
CA ALA A 210 -0.99 -23.94 3.03
C ALA A 210 -1.94 -23.20 4.00
N MET A 211 -2.62 -22.17 3.54
CA MET A 211 -3.61 -21.42 4.33
C MET A 211 -4.77 -22.33 4.77
N ARG A 212 -5.33 -23.11 3.86
CA ARG A 212 -6.41 -24.06 4.17
C ARG A 212 -5.97 -25.13 5.16
N ARG A 213 -4.79 -25.74 4.97
CA ARG A 213 -4.24 -26.71 5.92
C ARG A 213 -4.12 -26.13 7.32
N ARG A 214 -3.62 -24.90 7.43
CA ARG A 214 -3.49 -24.20 8.71
C ARG A 214 -4.85 -23.97 9.38
N GLN A 215 -5.85 -23.52 8.62
CA GLN A 215 -7.19 -23.29 9.13
C GLN A 215 -7.88 -24.59 9.55
N LEU A 216 -7.79 -25.63 8.74
CA LEU A 216 -8.32 -26.96 9.07
C LEU A 216 -7.64 -27.57 10.30
N LYS A 217 -6.31 -27.47 10.41
CA LYS A 217 -5.57 -27.99 11.57
C LYS A 217 -6.02 -27.33 12.86
N LYS A 218 -6.18 -25.99 12.85
CA LYS A 218 -6.65 -25.24 14.02
C LYS A 218 -8.08 -25.57 14.39
N LEU A 219 -9.00 -25.61 13.40
CA LEU A 219 -10.39 -26.02 13.64
C LEU A 219 -10.47 -27.45 14.18
N TRP A 220 -9.73 -28.38 13.57
CA TRP A 220 -9.72 -29.80 13.98
C TRP A 220 -9.24 -29.98 15.42
N ALA A 221 -8.18 -29.29 15.81
CA ALA A 221 -7.70 -29.27 17.18
C ALA A 221 -8.77 -28.75 18.16
N ARG A 222 -9.44 -27.65 17.79
CA ARG A 222 -10.52 -27.06 18.61
C ARG A 222 -11.73 -28.00 18.73
N LEU A 223 -12.11 -28.68 17.65
CA LEU A 223 -13.23 -29.63 17.69
C LEU A 223 -12.89 -30.85 18.55
N LYS A 224 -11.66 -31.38 18.48
CA LYS A 224 -11.21 -32.46 19.37
C LYS A 224 -11.22 -32.04 20.84
N GLU A 225 -10.74 -30.85 21.13
CA GLU A 225 -10.79 -30.30 22.51
C GLU A 225 -12.23 -30.23 23.02
N LEU A 226 -13.16 -29.69 22.22
CA LEU A 226 -14.57 -29.63 22.58
C LEU A 226 -15.21 -31.01 22.76
N GLN A 227 -14.81 -31.99 21.96
CA GLN A 227 -15.26 -33.37 22.09
C GLN A 227 -14.76 -34.02 23.38
N GLN A 228 -13.49 -33.75 23.76
CA GLN A 228 -12.90 -34.26 25.02
C GLN A 228 -13.49 -33.58 26.26
N MET A 229 -13.77 -32.28 26.19
CA MET A 229 -14.36 -31.52 27.28
C MET A 229 -15.80 -31.94 27.58
N ALA A 230 -16.49 -32.51 26.61
CA ALA A 230 -17.91 -32.94 26.67
C ALA A 230 -18.82 -31.94 27.45
N PRO A 231 -18.86 -30.65 27.11
CA PRO A 231 -19.66 -29.67 27.82
C PRO A 231 -21.14 -29.92 27.59
N ALA A 232 -22.00 -29.37 28.47
CA ALA A 232 -23.45 -29.39 28.25
C ALA A 232 -23.78 -28.84 26.84
N ARG A 233 -24.85 -29.39 26.23
CA ARG A 233 -25.24 -29.16 24.83
C ARG A 233 -25.27 -27.66 24.45
N ASP A 234 -25.89 -26.81 25.29
CA ASP A 234 -26.02 -25.37 24.98
C ASP A 234 -24.67 -24.66 25.01
N THR A 235 -23.81 -25.00 25.97
CA THR A 235 -22.40 -24.52 26.03
C THR A 235 -21.60 -25.00 24.83
N LEU A 236 -21.79 -26.24 24.38
CA LEU A 236 -21.16 -26.77 23.18
C LEU A 236 -21.57 -25.97 21.94
N LEU A 237 -22.86 -25.70 21.77
CA LEU A 237 -23.35 -24.92 20.62
C LEU A 237 -22.79 -23.50 20.58
N LEU A 238 -22.71 -22.82 21.74
CA LEU A 238 -22.05 -21.49 21.84
C LEU A 238 -20.56 -21.54 21.42
N LYS A 239 -19.82 -22.53 21.94
CA LYS A 239 -18.40 -22.72 21.61
C LYS A 239 -18.19 -23.10 20.13
N LEU A 240 -19.10 -23.86 19.53
CA LEU A 240 -19.10 -24.16 18.10
C LEU A 240 -19.40 -22.91 17.26
N GLY A 241 -20.31 -22.05 17.71
CA GLY A 241 -20.57 -20.73 17.08
C GLY A 241 -19.31 -19.85 17.06
N ALA A 242 -18.60 -19.77 18.18
CA ALA A 242 -17.32 -19.07 18.27
C ALA A 242 -16.26 -19.69 17.33
N ALA A 243 -16.15 -21.03 17.29
CA ALA A 243 -15.22 -21.71 16.39
C ALA A 243 -15.56 -21.47 14.90
N LYS A 244 -16.85 -21.40 14.54
CA LYS A 244 -17.31 -21.04 13.18
C LYS A 244 -16.87 -19.64 12.81
N SER A 245 -17.00 -18.67 13.69
CA SER A 245 -16.55 -17.29 13.50
C SER A 245 -15.03 -17.20 13.35
N GLN A 246 -14.28 -17.96 14.17
CA GLN A 246 -12.81 -17.93 14.18
C GLN A 246 -12.20 -18.66 12.98
N TYR A 247 -12.83 -19.75 12.49
CA TYR A 247 -12.29 -20.60 11.41
C TYR A 247 -13.28 -20.77 10.24
N PRO A 248 -13.80 -19.70 9.62
CA PRO A 248 -14.89 -19.78 8.65
C PRO A 248 -14.53 -20.59 7.40
N SER A 249 -13.27 -20.53 6.95
CA SER A 249 -12.78 -21.29 5.78
C SER A 249 -12.66 -22.79 6.07
N GLY A 250 -12.22 -23.16 7.26
CA GLY A 250 -12.16 -24.56 7.71
C GLY A 250 -13.56 -25.13 7.95
N TRP A 251 -14.43 -24.35 8.54
CA TRP A 251 -15.80 -24.74 8.88
C TRP A 251 -16.59 -25.27 7.68
N ARG A 252 -16.46 -24.64 6.52
CA ARG A 252 -17.14 -25.05 5.28
C ARG A 252 -16.75 -26.45 4.80
N LEU A 253 -15.59 -26.94 5.23
CA LEU A 253 -15.00 -28.22 4.82
C LEU A 253 -15.25 -29.33 5.83
N VAL A 254 -15.84 -29.03 6.99
CA VAL A 254 -16.12 -30.02 8.03
C VAL A 254 -17.63 -30.10 8.20
N LYS A 255 -18.17 -31.30 8.21
CA LYS A 255 -19.54 -31.54 8.67
C LYS A 255 -19.47 -31.79 10.16
N ILE A 256 -20.29 -31.08 10.91
CA ILE A 256 -20.34 -31.10 12.38
C ILE A 256 -21.75 -31.42 12.78
N GLU A 257 -21.92 -32.42 13.60
CA GLU A 257 -23.22 -32.90 14.10
C GLU A 257 -23.17 -32.97 15.63
N VAL A 258 -24.24 -32.54 16.27
CA VAL A 258 -24.40 -32.60 17.72
C VAL A 258 -25.69 -33.37 18.01
N SER A 259 -25.57 -34.48 18.74
CA SER A 259 -26.72 -35.30 19.11
C SER A 259 -27.62 -34.53 20.13
N GLN A 260 -28.84 -35.05 20.37
CA GLN A 260 -29.74 -34.53 21.41
C GLN A 260 -29.11 -34.61 22.81
N HIS A 261 -28.21 -35.59 23.02
CA HIS A 261 -27.48 -35.81 24.27
C HIS A 261 -26.18 -35.00 24.39
N GLY A 262 -25.89 -34.13 23.40
CA GLY A 262 -24.68 -33.28 23.42
C GLY A 262 -23.40 -33.93 22.88
N GLU A 263 -23.50 -35.13 22.27
CA GLU A 263 -22.33 -35.75 21.66
C GLU A 263 -21.93 -35.05 20.38
N LEU A 264 -20.65 -34.71 20.26
CA LEU A 264 -20.08 -34.03 19.11
C LEU A 264 -19.43 -35.04 18.16
N SER A 265 -19.90 -35.09 16.92
CA SER A 265 -19.24 -35.80 15.82
C SER A 265 -18.87 -34.85 14.69
N PHE A 266 -17.74 -35.09 14.04
CA PHE A 266 -17.30 -34.26 12.93
C PHE A 266 -16.42 -35.01 11.94
N TYR A 267 -16.58 -34.70 10.67
CA TYR A 267 -15.81 -35.32 9.59
C TYR A 267 -15.56 -34.37 8.42
N LEU A 268 -14.47 -34.66 7.68
CA LEU A 268 -14.08 -33.86 6.52
C LEU A 268 -15.00 -34.12 5.33
N ARG A 269 -15.56 -33.09 4.73
CA ARG A 269 -16.35 -33.16 3.49
C ARG A 269 -15.41 -33.29 2.29
N LYS A 270 -15.14 -34.54 1.91
CA LYS A 270 -14.21 -34.88 0.81
C LYS A 270 -14.68 -34.34 -0.54
N ASP A 271 -15.99 -34.33 -0.79
CA ASP A 271 -16.67 -33.75 -1.94
C ASP A 271 -16.32 -32.25 -2.10
N LYS A 272 -16.58 -31.47 -1.07
CA LYS A 272 -16.28 -30.03 -1.04
C LYS A 272 -14.78 -29.74 -1.15
N LEU A 273 -13.95 -30.58 -0.55
CA LEU A 273 -12.51 -30.43 -0.67
C LEU A 273 -12.03 -30.66 -2.11
N ARG A 274 -12.63 -31.62 -2.85
CA ARG A 274 -12.33 -31.84 -4.27
C ARG A 274 -12.72 -30.66 -5.14
N GLU A 275 -13.93 -30.11 -4.95
CA GLU A 275 -14.40 -28.90 -5.65
C GLU A 275 -13.46 -27.70 -5.44
N ILE A 276 -13.05 -27.45 -4.19
CA ILE A 276 -12.13 -26.35 -3.87
C ILE A 276 -10.77 -26.57 -4.53
N ARG A 277 -10.24 -27.82 -4.50
CA ARG A 277 -8.95 -28.14 -5.14
C ARG A 277 -8.96 -27.93 -6.65
N GLN A 278 -10.08 -28.16 -7.31
CA GLN A 278 -10.21 -27.91 -8.76
C GLN A 278 -10.13 -26.43 -9.11
N ARG A 279 -10.54 -25.54 -8.16
CA ARG A 279 -10.59 -24.08 -8.35
C ARG A 279 -9.41 -23.34 -7.71
N GLU A 280 -8.47 -24.08 -7.09
CA GLU A 280 -7.29 -23.49 -6.47
C GLU A 280 -6.39 -22.76 -7.44
N GLY A 281 -5.83 -21.65 -6.98
CA GLY A 281 -4.89 -20.87 -7.75
C GLY A 281 -5.48 -20.15 -8.96
N ARG A 282 -6.81 -20.27 -9.17
CA ARG A 282 -7.51 -19.63 -10.29
C ARG A 282 -8.02 -18.26 -9.92
N TYR A 283 -7.94 -17.34 -10.85
CA TYR A 283 -8.58 -16.04 -10.81
C TYR A 283 -8.90 -15.59 -12.22
N LEU A 284 -9.92 -14.78 -12.31
CA LEU A 284 -10.45 -14.29 -13.56
C LEU A 284 -10.15 -12.78 -13.67
N LEU A 285 -9.60 -12.40 -14.80
CA LEU A 285 -9.39 -11.02 -15.19
C LEU A 285 -10.30 -10.71 -16.39
N ARG A 286 -10.56 -9.44 -16.61
CA ARG A 286 -11.23 -8.95 -17.82
C ARG A 286 -10.54 -7.69 -18.32
N SER A 287 -10.52 -7.52 -19.63
CA SER A 287 -9.83 -6.43 -20.31
C SER A 287 -10.52 -6.08 -21.61
N ASN A 288 -10.42 -4.84 -22.05
CA ASN A 288 -10.78 -4.42 -23.42
C ASN A 288 -9.53 -4.20 -24.29
N LEU A 289 -8.35 -4.67 -23.83
CA LEU A 289 -7.15 -4.69 -24.68
C LEU A 289 -7.31 -5.70 -25.80
N GLY A 290 -6.97 -5.29 -27.02
CA GLY A 290 -6.96 -6.17 -28.19
C GLY A 290 -5.80 -7.17 -28.22
N SER A 291 -4.93 -7.19 -27.20
CA SER A 291 -3.80 -8.10 -27.12
C SER A 291 -4.24 -9.48 -26.64
N GLU A 292 -4.01 -10.49 -27.46
CA GLU A 292 -4.21 -11.91 -27.12
C GLU A 292 -2.94 -12.56 -26.55
N ASN A 293 -1.89 -11.79 -26.26
CA ASN A 293 -0.66 -12.33 -25.68
C ASN A 293 -0.83 -12.63 -24.18
N PRO A 294 -0.90 -13.91 -23.79
CA PRO A 294 -1.13 -14.32 -22.41
C PRO A 294 -0.05 -13.83 -21.44
N ALA A 295 1.20 -13.78 -21.90
CA ALA A 295 2.33 -13.36 -21.07
C ALA A 295 2.26 -11.87 -20.76
N GLN A 296 1.89 -11.03 -21.72
CA GLN A 296 1.72 -9.60 -21.55
C GLN A 296 0.59 -9.27 -20.58
N LEU A 297 -0.58 -9.89 -20.76
CA LEU A 297 -1.74 -9.70 -19.87
C LEU A 297 -1.42 -10.13 -18.44
N TRP A 298 -0.68 -11.23 -18.29
CA TRP A 298 -0.23 -11.68 -16.99
C TRP A 298 0.76 -10.69 -16.35
N GLN A 299 1.73 -10.20 -17.12
CA GLN A 299 2.70 -9.22 -16.64
C GLN A 299 2.01 -7.95 -16.14
N LEU A 300 1.04 -7.43 -16.89
CA LEU A 300 0.23 -6.28 -16.46
C LEU A 300 -0.50 -6.57 -15.14
N TYR A 301 -1.12 -7.75 -14.99
CA TYR A 301 -1.82 -8.10 -13.76
C TYR A 301 -0.91 -8.17 -12.53
N VAL A 302 0.29 -8.73 -12.68
CA VAL A 302 1.25 -8.83 -11.58
C VAL A 302 1.68 -7.46 -11.07
N LEU A 303 1.61 -6.42 -11.91
CA LEU A 303 1.92 -5.04 -11.50
C LEU A 303 1.00 -4.52 -10.40
N LEU A 304 -0.22 -5.05 -10.23
CA LEU A 304 -1.09 -4.67 -9.11
C LEU A 304 -0.45 -4.94 -7.74
N THR A 305 0.52 -5.84 -7.64
CA THR A 305 1.29 -6.02 -6.41
C THR A 305 2.13 -4.79 -6.04
N GLN A 306 2.45 -3.92 -7.00
CA GLN A 306 3.19 -2.68 -6.76
C GLN A 306 2.36 -1.69 -5.95
N ILE A 307 1.06 -1.58 -6.22
CA ILE A 307 0.20 -0.66 -5.46
C ILE A 307 -0.08 -1.19 -4.05
N GLU A 308 -0.19 -2.53 -3.87
CA GLU A 308 -0.24 -3.14 -2.54
C GLU A 308 1.03 -2.81 -1.72
N GLU A 309 2.20 -2.88 -2.35
CA GLU A 309 3.48 -2.51 -1.74
C GLU A 309 3.54 -1.01 -1.41
N ALA A 310 3.04 -0.15 -2.30
CA ALA A 310 2.96 1.29 -2.07
C ALA A 310 2.15 1.61 -0.80
N PHE A 311 0.97 1.01 -0.65
CA PHE A 311 0.17 1.19 0.56
C PHE A 311 0.83 0.64 1.82
N LYS A 312 1.52 -0.50 1.72
CA LYS A 312 2.29 -1.04 2.83
C LYS A 312 3.38 -0.06 3.27
N ASN A 313 4.10 0.55 2.33
CA ASN A 313 5.14 1.53 2.62
C ASN A 313 4.54 2.80 3.25
N LEU A 314 3.47 3.36 2.68
CA LEU A 314 2.78 4.53 3.22
C LEU A 314 2.30 4.33 4.67
N LYS A 315 1.72 3.17 4.97
CA LYS A 315 1.19 2.85 6.30
C LYS A 315 2.24 2.38 7.31
N GLY A 316 3.31 1.75 6.84
CA GLY A 316 4.38 1.18 7.64
C GLY A 316 5.59 2.10 7.74
N ASP A 317 6.48 2.02 6.76
CA ASP A 317 7.79 2.68 6.82
C ASP A 317 7.70 4.22 6.84
N LEU A 318 6.68 4.79 6.18
CA LEU A 318 6.47 6.25 6.09
C LEU A 318 5.47 6.77 7.12
N ALA A 319 4.94 5.91 7.95
CA ALA A 319 4.14 6.23 9.13
C ALA A 319 3.07 7.31 8.87
N VAL A 320 2.25 7.15 7.80
CA VAL A 320 1.13 8.08 7.57
C VAL A 320 0.18 8.16 8.76
N ARG A 321 0.29 7.25 9.69
CA ARG A 321 -0.46 7.22 10.95
C ARG A 321 0.46 6.93 12.14
N PRO A 322 0.11 7.39 13.36
CA PRO A 322 -1.14 8.08 13.73
C PRO A 322 -1.21 9.52 13.21
N ILE A 323 -2.42 9.98 12.88
CA ILE A 323 -2.69 11.37 12.53
C ILE A 323 -3.43 12.02 13.71
N PHE A 324 -2.80 13.02 14.34
CA PHE A 324 -3.35 13.71 15.52
C PHE A 324 -4.01 15.06 15.19
N HIS A 325 -3.96 15.47 13.91
CA HIS A 325 -4.57 16.74 13.48
C HIS A 325 -6.09 16.68 13.53
N GLN A 326 -6.72 17.80 13.91
CA GLN A 326 -8.16 17.93 14.03
C GLN A 326 -8.77 18.75 12.90
N LEU A 327 -8.01 19.59 12.23
CA LEU A 327 -8.46 20.38 11.10
C LEU A 327 -8.29 19.63 9.79
N GLN A 328 -9.31 19.62 8.93
CA GLN A 328 -9.30 18.91 7.64
C GLN A 328 -8.05 19.28 6.80
N LYS A 329 -7.75 20.59 6.66
CA LYS A 329 -6.57 21.08 5.92
C LYS A 329 -5.26 20.48 6.47
N ARG A 330 -5.14 20.34 7.79
CA ARG A 330 -3.95 19.78 8.45
C ARG A 330 -3.85 18.26 8.29
N ILE A 331 -4.99 17.56 8.25
CA ILE A 331 -5.05 16.13 7.94
C ILE A 331 -4.55 15.90 6.51
N GLU A 332 -5.04 16.68 5.55
CA GLU A 332 -4.62 16.58 4.15
C GLU A 332 -3.14 16.97 3.96
N ALA A 333 -2.65 17.99 4.65
CA ALA A 333 -1.25 18.37 4.64
C ALA A 333 -0.33 17.28 5.20
N HIS A 334 -0.73 16.61 6.30
CA HIS A 334 0.00 15.47 6.83
C HIS A 334 0.08 14.31 5.83
N ILE A 335 -1.03 13.98 5.16
CA ILE A 335 -1.07 12.95 4.13
C ILE A 335 -0.19 13.35 2.93
N LEU A 336 -0.16 14.66 2.56
CA LEU A 336 0.73 15.16 1.51
C LEU A 336 2.20 14.93 1.86
N ILE A 337 2.63 15.21 3.09
CA ILE A 337 4.01 14.95 3.52
C ILE A 337 4.35 13.47 3.45
N ALA A 338 3.45 12.59 3.91
CA ALA A 338 3.66 11.15 3.80
C ALA A 338 3.75 10.70 2.32
N PHE A 339 2.95 11.30 1.45
CA PHE A 339 3.02 11.04 0.01
C PHE A 339 4.33 11.55 -0.62
N LEU A 340 4.82 12.73 -0.26
CA LEU A 340 6.12 13.23 -0.71
C LEU A 340 7.27 12.34 -0.23
N ALA A 341 7.21 11.86 1.00
CA ALA A 341 8.16 10.87 1.51
C ALA A 341 8.10 9.58 0.68
N PHE A 342 6.89 9.14 0.27
CA PHE A 342 6.74 8.01 -0.63
C PHE A 342 7.34 8.29 -2.02
N CYS A 343 7.22 9.50 -2.56
CA CYS A 343 7.87 9.91 -3.81
C CYS A 343 9.39 9.76 -3.72
N LEU A 344 10.01 10.23 -2.63
CA LEU A 344 11.44 10.07 -2.38
C LEU A 344 11.84 8.60 -2.23
N HIS A 345 11.06 7.82 -1.47
CA HIS A 345 11.28 6.40 -1.27
C HIS A 345 11.21 5.62 -2.60
N ALA A 346 10.21 5.90 -3.45
CA ALA A 346 10.06 5.28 -4.77
C ALA A 346 11.23 5.66 -5.69
N THR A 347 11.67 6.93 -5.67
CA THR A 347 12.83 7.41 -6.42
C THR A 347 14.11 6.70 -5.99
N LEU A 348 14.35 6.58 -4.68
CA LEU A 348 15.50 5.85 -4.14
C LEU A 348 15.44 4.38 -4.53
N ARG A 349 14.27 3.73 -4.43
CA ARG A 349 14.08 2.33 -4.84
C ARG A 349 14.43 2.14 -6.32
N HIS A 350 14.01 3.05 -7.18
CA HIS A 350 14.32 2.99 -8.60
C HIS A 350 15.82 3.14 -8.86
N LYS A 351 16.49 4.10 -8.23
CA LYS A 351 17.95 4.26 -8.28
C LYS A 351 18.70 3.01 -7.81
N LEU A 352 18.24 2.39 -6.71
CA LEU A 352 18.85 1.19 -6.16
C LEU A 352 18.74 -0.01 -7.11
N ARG A 353 17.59 -0.18 -7.80
CA ARG A 353 17.45 -1.23 -8.81
C ARG A 353 18.52 -1.12 -9.92
N LEU A 354 18.90 0.09 -10.29
CA LEU A 354 19.87 0.35 -11.35
C LEU A 354 21.33 0.29 -10.87
N ARG A 355 21.62 0.78 -9.65
CA ARG A 355 22.99 1.02 -9.18
C ARG A 355 23.47 0.09 -8.06
N ALA A 356 22.55 -0.45 -7.28
CA ALA A 356 22.84 -1.32 -6.14
C ALA A 356 21.75 -2.41 -6.00
N PRO A 357 21.59 -3.31 -7.01
CA PRO A 357 20.54 -4.32 -7.02
C PRO A 357 20.66 -5.25 -5.80
N GLY A 358 19.52 -5.58 -5.20
CA GLY A 358 19.43 -6.39 -3.99
C GLY A 358 19.31 -5.59 -2.68
N LEU A 359 19.58 -4.27 -2.71
CA LEU A 359 19.36 -3.40 -1.56
C LEU A 359 17.95 -2.78 -1.59
N THR A 360 17.39 -2.57 -0.40
CA THR A 360 16.10 -1.88 -0.21
C THR A 360 16.33 -0.45 0.27
N PRO A 361 15.41 0.50 -0.01
CA PRO A 361 15.50 1.86 0.53
C PRO A 361 15.68 1.86 2.05
N ARG A 362 14.95 1.00 2.77
CA ARG A 362 15.06 0.89 4.22
C ARG A 362 16.47 0.50 4.67
N SER A 363 17.06 -0.54 4.09
CA SER A 363 18.41 -0.98 4.47
C SER A 363 19.48 0.09 4.20
N VAL A 364 19.33 0.84 3.11
CA VAL A 364 20.23 1.96 2.76
C VAL A 364 20.06 3.12 3.74
N LEU A 365 18.82 3.51 4.04
CA LEU A 365 18.53 4.58 5.01
C LEU A 365 19.04 4.21 6.41
N GLU A 366 18.86 2.97 6.85
CA GLU A 366 19.40 2.46 8.13
C GLU A 366 20.95 2.52 8.16
N GLN A 367 21.62 2.19 7.07
CA GLN A 367 23.08 2.32 6.97
C GLN A 367 23.55 3.79 7.00
N LEU A 368 22.88 4.65 6.25
CA LEU A 368 23.28 6.06 6.15
C LEU A 368 22.88 6.88 7.38
N SER A 369 21.84 6.49 8.12
CA SER A 369 21.42 7.16 9.37
C SER A 369 22.47 7.10 10.48
N ALA A 370 23.40 6.16 10.38
CA ALA A 370 24.54 6.09 11.31
C ALA A 370 25.60 7.18 11.07
N ILE A 371 25.52 7.93 9.96
CA ILE A 371 26.32 9.12 9.73
C ILE A 371 25.63 10.28 10.43
N GLN A 372 26.18 10.71 11.57
CA GLN A 372 25.58 11.71 12.43
C GLN A 372 26.40 12.99 12.44
N MET A 373 25.74 14.14 12.51
CA MET A 373 26.36 15.44 12.75
C MET A 373 26.61 15.57 14.25
N LEU A 374 27.85 15.97 14.60
CA LEU A 374 28.28 16.18 15.96
C LEU A 374 28.83 17.61 16.10
N ASP A 375 28.44 18.31 17.16
CA ASP A 375 29.04 19.59 17.54
C ASP A 375 30.18 19.35 18.54
N VAL A 376 31.39 19.63 18.10
CA VAL A 376 32.58 19.54 18.93
C VAL A 376 32.88 20.92 19.49
N HIS A 377 32.82 21.06 20.81
CA HIS A 377 32.98 22.34 21.51
C HIS A 377 34.39 22.47 22.10
N PHE A 378 35.07 23.55 21.75
CA PHE A 378 36.38 23.91 22.32
C PHE A 378 36.26 25.22 23.08
N PRO A 379 36.70 25.26 24.38
CA PRO A 379 36.73 26.53 25.14
C PRO A 379 37.83 27.44 24.59
N THR A 380 37.55 28.71 24.49
CA THR A 380 38.49 29.73 24.09
C THR A 380 38.99 30.48 25.33
N THR A 381 40.18 31.11 25.26
CA THR A 381 40.79 31.82 26.39
C THR A 381 40.00 33.05 26.85
N ASP A 382 39.10 33.57 26.02
CA ASP A 382 38.23 34.69 26.34
C ASP A 382 36.84 34.28 26.88
N GLY A 383 36.66 32.98 27.22
CA GLY A 383 35.44 32.44 27.83
C GLY A 383 34.30 32.22 26.83
N ARG A 384 34.57 32.17 25.53
CA ARG A 384 33.65 31.75 24.49
C ARG A 384 33.89 30.28 24.15
N TRP A 385 33.00 29.71 23.31
CA TRP A 385 33.18 28.38 22.76
C TRP A 385 33.30 28.44 21.24
N LEU A 386 34.30 27.72 20.72
CA LEU A 386 34.43 27.48 19.30
C LEU A 386 33.74 26.13 19.02
N ILE A 387 32.77 26.15 18.13
CA ILE A 387 31.93 24.98 17.79
C ILE A 387 32.26 24.53 16.39
N PHE A 388 32.64 23.29 16.24
CA PHE A 388 32.84 22.60 14.96
C PHE A 388 31.71 21.59 14.75
N SER A 389 30.80 21.87 13.81
CA SER A 389 29.82 20.89 13.37
C SER A 389 30.48 19.93 12.37
N ARG A 390 30.62 18.68 12.74
CA ARG A 390 31.28 17.65 11.93
C ARG A 390 30.46 16.38 11.88
N TYR A 391 30.32 15.79 10.68
CA TYR A 391 29.70 14.47 10.60
C TYR A 391 30.72 13.34 10.87
N THR A 392 30.23 12.25 11.43
CA THR A 392 31.03 11.06 11.67
C THR A 392 31.59 10.50 10.36
N SER A 393 32.85 10.05 10.36
CA SER A 393 33.47 9.51 9.16
C SER A 393 32.72 8.25 8.67
N PRO A 394 32.28 8.23 7.41
CA PRO A 394 31.63 7.06 6.85
C PRO A 394 32.54 5.82 6.87
N ASN A 395 31.99 4.68 7.28
CA ASN A 395 32.68 3.41 7.20
C ASN A 395 32.79 2.90 5.74
N LYS A 396 33.47 1.76 5.54
CA LYS A 396 33.72 1.22 4.18
C LYS A 396 32.40 0.95 3.41
N VAL A 397 31.38 0.41 4.08
CA VAL A 397 30.08 0.10 3.46
C VAL A 397 29.34 1.39 3.07
N GLN A 398 29.32 2.38 3.96
CA GLN A 398 28.70 3.67 3.72
C GLN A 398 29.38 4.42 2.56
N LYS A 399 30.73 4.43 2.49
CA LYS A 399 31.48 5.02 1.38
C LYS A 399 31.14 4.34 0.05
N LEU A 400 31.06 3.00 0.04
CA LEU A 400 30.66 2.25 -1.15
C LEU A 400 29.25 2.64 -1.60
N LEU A 401 28.27 2.68 -0.67
CA LEU A 401 26.89 3.05 -0.98
C LEU A 401 26.76 4.48 -1.51
N ILE A 402 27.44 5.44 -0.89
CA ILE A 402 27.48 6.84 -1.32
C ILE A 402 28.01 6.91 -2.76
N GLY A 403 29.12 6.22 -3.04
CA GLY A 403 29.72 6.17 -4.38
C GLY A 403 28.81 5.49 -5.41
N GLN A 404 28.22 4.34 -5.11
CA GLN A 404 27.28 3.65 -6.01
C GLN A 404 26.06 4.49 -6.34
N LEU A 405 25.53 5.22 -5.37
CA LEU A 405 24.37 6.08 -5.57
C LEU A 405 24.71 7.42 -6.24
N GLY A 406 26.00 7.74 -6.41
CA GLY A 406 26.46 9.01 -6.92
C GLY A 406 26.05 10.17 -6.03
N LEU A 407 26.15 9.96 -4.70
CA LEU A 407 25.88 10.96 -3.68
C LEU A 407 27.19 11.53 -3.14
N GLU A 408 27.13 12.77 -2.70
CA GLU A 408 28.19 13.44 -1.96
C GLU A 408 27.66 13.83 -0.58
N LEU A 409 28.53 13.75 0.42
CA LEU A 409 28.18 14.29 1.72
C LEU A 409 28.17 15.81 1.65
N PRO A 410 27.23 16.48 2.37
CA PRO A 410 27.19 17.94 2.36
C PRO A 410 28.51 18.54 2.88
N ALA A 411 28.84 19.75 2.38
CA ALA A 411 29.97 20.50 2.88
C ALA A 411 29.83 20.70 4.40
N GLN A 412 30.95 20.59 5.11
CA GLN A 412 30.93 20.81 6.54
C GLN A 412 30.81 22.30 6.84
N SER A 413 29.92 22.65 7.77
CA SER A 413 29.70 24.03 8.19
C SER A 413 30.99 24.65 8.73
N PRO A 414 31.23 25.97 8.47
CA PRO A 414 32.36 26.67 9.05
C PRO A 414 32.26 26.69 10.58
N PRO A 415 33.40 26.80 11.30
CA PRO A 415 33.39 26.93 12.74
C PRO A 415 32.58 28.16 13.18
N ARG A 416 31.82 28.01 14.27
CA ARG A 416 31.03 29.07 14.88
C ARG A 416 31.62 29.45 16.26
N ILE A 417 31.56 30.69 16.63
CA ILE A 417 31.95 31.15 17.96
C ILE A 417 30.69 31.65 18.66
N THR A 418 30.44 31.17 19.87
CA THR A 418 29.28 31.61 20.68
C THR A 418 29.53 33.02 21.25
N SER A 419 28.49 33.81 21.40
CA SER A 419 28.54 35.03 22.21
C SER A 419 28.65 34.66 23.71
N ARG A 420 29.27 35.53 24.56
CA ARG A 420 29.57 35.27 25.98
C ARG A 420 28.38 34.83 26.88
N ARG A 421 27.14 34.77 26.38
CA ARG A 421 25.93 34.63 27.21
C ARG A 421 25.08 33.35 27.01
N SER A 422 25.55 32.33 26.38
CA SER A 422 24.72 31.09 26.22
C SER A 422 25.46 29.82 26.54
N LEU A 423 25.63 29.54 27.81
CA LEU A 423 25.88 28.18 28.31
C LEU A 423 25.11 27.97 29.61
N GLU A 424 23.81 27.77 29.51
CA GLU A 424 23.20 26.77 30.38
C GLU A 424 23.43 25.40 29.74
N PRO A 425 24.01 24.41 30.49
CA PRO A 425 24.11 23.06 29.97
C PRO A 425 22.69 22.55 29.69
N LEU A 426 22.46 22.06 28.50
CA LEU A 426 21.28 21.25 28.18
C LEU A 426 21.23 20.12 29.20
N SER A 427 20.45 20.30 30.25
CA SER A 427 20.13 19.26 31.21
C SER A 427 19.56 18.08 30.40
N SER A 428 20.21 16.94 30.57
CA SER A 428 19.80 15.63 30.13
C SER A 428 18.31 15.39 30.45
N GLN A 429 17.41 15.72 29.52
CA GLN A 429 16.08 15.16 29.51
C GLN A 429 16.02 14.06 28.46
N THR A 430 16.69 12.95 28.81
CA THR A 430 16.31 11.63 28.36
C THR A 430 15.00 11.30 29.08
N ARG A 431 13.89 11.42 28.40
CA ARG A 431 12.66 10.68 28.73
C ARG A 431 12.06 10.16 27.43
N LEU A 432 11.94 8.86 27.44
CA LEU A 432 11.36 7.81 26.61
C LEU A 432 10.11 8.22 25.81
#